data_9056974d344ba305522a4c73f97ec7c2
#
_entry.id   9056974d344ba305522a4c73f97ec7c2
#
_cell.length_a   1.000
_cell.length_b   1.000
_cell.length_c   1.000
_cell.angle_alpha   90.00
_cell.angle_beta   90.00
_cell.angle_gamma   90.00
#
_symmetry.space_group_name_H-M   'P 1'
#
loop_
_entity.id
_entity.type
_entity.pdbx_description
1 polymer ?
#
loop_
_entity_poly.entity_id
_entity_poly.type
_entity_poly.pdbx_seq_one_letter_code
_entity_poly.pdbx_strand_id
1 'polypeptide(L)'
;MAPWSQQQKHKKPPSSVAPMVVTPPKAVTPVPLTLSKPXPSIDAFGFVSLENNVPGLSQLILQKLNMKSYEDYKLVIDGGTPISGFGFRCLQEMFQRMEDTFRFCAQCRALPSGLSDSRVLRYCKSCRNVYYCGPECQRLDWPAHKRVCQVLRLVAVDRLMEWLLVTGDFVLLSGPWPWPAEVVQGWYTWFSMWRLHLNSTLDAVLGSHAMTTLWASVRXPRPGSDVLRDSLKWLQTDTLSQPLTLGLGLRALGTDVGKAGGCTVNVVGASHVETFLTRPGDYDELNYMFPGHLGLRVIMIGVYVATDFSQSTSTSLLEPGTFQLSSQRGLYHGFWEEQVETGQIAHQDLVVGFHPGFHSSPDLMEAWLPTLLLLRDYKIPTLMTIYSHQELTASLQILVDLDTHITAYGANPSTSLKPKQVYSNPNKQPVYCNAYYIMFLGSSCQLDKRQLEEKVDGRV
;
A
#
# COMPACT_ATOMS: atom_id res chain seq x y z
N MET A 1 27.87 -8.27 5.72
CA MET A 1 26.91 -8.27 6.27
C MET A 1 26.44 -7.12 6.73
N ALA A 2 27.01 -6.40 6.95
CA ALA A 2 26.77 -5.14 7.32
C ALA A 2 25.71 -4.66 6.67
N PRO A 3 25.55 -5.20 5.82
CA PRO A 3 24.81 -4.72 4.99
C PRO A 3 23.46 -4.39 5.31
N TRP A 4 22.80 -5.21 5.91
CA TRP A 4 21.41 -4.90 6.10
C TRP A 4 21.20 -3.73 7.05
N SER A 5 21.88 -3.70 8.15
CA SER A 5 21.65 -2.61 9.07
C SER A 5 22.09 -1.28 8.49
N GLN A 6 23.16 -1.28 7.73
CA GLN A 6 23.57 -0.04 7.12
C GLN A 6 22.59 0.36 6.05
N GLN A 7 22.11 -0.61 5.28
CA GLN A 7 21.16 -0.25 4.27
C GLN A 7 19.87 0.20 4.89
N GLN A 8 19.48 -0.41 5.98
CA GLN A 8 18.27 0.03 6.60
C GLN A 8 18.43 1.45 7.07
N LYS A 9 19.62 1.83 7.50
CA LYS A 9 19.83 3.20 7.91
C LYS A 9 19.80 4.13 6.73
N HIS A 10 20.47 3.72 5.68
CA HIS A 10 20.49 4.57 4.51
C HIS A 10 19.14 4.62 3.84
N LYS A 11 18.42 3.56 3.94
CA LYS A 11 17.21 3.56 3.26
C LYS A 11 16.08 3.86 4.14
N LYS A 12 16.32 4.26 5.30
CA LYS A 12 15.31 4.62 6.09
C LYS A 12 14.43 5.40 5.30
N PRO A 13 13.61 4.89 4.67
CA PRO A 13 12.92 5.59 3.69
C PRO A 13 12.23 6.77 4.24
N PRO A 14 11.39 6.60 5.11
CA PRO A 14 10.57 7.71 5.47
C PRO A 14 11.27 8.83 6.14
N SER A 15 12.18 8.55 6.97
CA SER A 15 12.72 9.66 7.68
C SER A 15 13.82 10.34 6.93
N SER A 16 14.60 9.56 6.21
CA SER A 16 15.71 10.22 5.58
C SER A 16 15.23 10.92 4.37
N VAL A 17 14.17 10.47 3.86
CA VAL A 17 13.79 11.07 2.72
C VAL A 17 13.08 12.22 3.04
N ALA A 18 13.59 12.99 3.59
CA ALA A 18 13.06 14.13 3.91
C ALA A 18 12.44 14.69 2.88
N PRO A 19 11.49 14.83 2.82
CA PRO A 19 10.89 15.20 1.90
C PRO A 19 10.76 16.37 1.54
N MET A 20 10.94 16.50 0.81
CA MET A 20 10.82 17.46 0.27
C MET A 20 9.69 17.93 0.18
N VAL A 21 9.38 18.72 0.41
CA VAL A 21 8.44 19.49 0.32
C VAL A 21 7.89 19.53 -0.89
N VAL A 22 7.13 18.85 -1.18
CA VAL A 22 6.58 18.94 -2.33
C VAL A 22 5.54 19.90 -2.22
N THR A 23 5.73 20.97 -2.69
CA THR A 23 4.66 21.85 -2.92
C THR A 23 3.65 21.06 -3.65
N PRO A 24 2.51 21.04 -3.20
CA PRO A 24 1.50 20.34 -3.87
C PRO A 24 1.38 20.98 -5.22
N PRO A 25 1.16 20.24 -6.16
CA PRO A 25 1.12 20.71 -7.48
C PRO A 25 0.07 21.76 -7.47
N LYS A 26 0.33 22.84 -8.07
CA LYS A 26 -0.53 23.84 -8.07
C LYS A 26 -1.79 23.38 -8.49
N ALA A 27 -2.78 23.78 -7.91
CA ALA A 27 -4.07 23.52 -8.31
C ALA A 27 -4.16 23.82 -9.74
N VAL A 28 -3.90 22.90 -10.49
CA VAL A 28 -3.97 23.07 -11.89
C VAL A 28 -5.44 23.15 -12.16
N THR A 29 -5.84 24.13 -12.85
CA THR A 29 -7.18 24.21 -13.34
C THR A 29 -7.44 22.90 -14.00
N PRO A 30 -8.43 22.19 -13.59
CA PRO A 30 -8.64 20.88 -14.13
C PRO A 30 -8.90 20.98 -15.61
N VAL A 31 -8.07 20.36 -16.35
CA VAL A 31 -8.33 20.24 -17.77
C VAL A 31 -9.46 19.24 -17.88
N PRO A 32 -10.48 19.56 -18.63
CA PRO A 32 -11.60 18.62 -18.77
C PRO A 32 -11.11 17.28 -19.21
N LEU A 33 -11.59 16.26 -18.54
CA LEU A 33 -11.16 14.93 -18.89
C LEU A 33 -11.64 14.57 -20.25
N THR A 34 -10.81 13.86 -20.98
CA THR A 34 -11.21 13.37 -22.29
C THR A 34 -12.06 12.12 -22.18
N LEU A 35 -12.22 11.61 -20.98
CA LEU A 35 -13.06 10.45 -20.80
C LEU A 35 -14.49 10.82 -21.11
N SER A 36 -15.23 9.88 -21.68
CA SER A 36 -16.59 10.15 -22.06
C SER A 36 -17.51 10.34 -20.88
N LYS A 37 -17.14 9.86 -19.72
CA LYS A 37 -17.96 9.98 -18.52
C LYS A 37 -17.14 10.59 -17.41
N PRO A 38 -17.79 11.30 -16.53
CA PRO A 38 -17.06 11.87 -15.41
C PRO A 38 -16.47 10.83 -14.50
N UNK A 39 -15.38 10.97 -13.88
CA UNK A 39 -14.88 10.14 -13.17
C UNK A 39 -15.66 10.04 -12.07
N PRO A 40 -15.44 9.18 -11.57
CA PRO A 40 -16.17 8.99 -10.32
C PRO A 40 -15.55 9.78 -9.19
N SER A 41 -16.35 10.06 -8.22
CA SER A 41 -15.85 10.80 -7.07
C SER A 41 -14.82 9.99 -6.29
N ILE A 42 -14.97 8.67 -6.28
CA ILE A 42 -13.97 7.82 -5.64
C ILE A 42 -13.25 7.12 -6.75
N ASP A 43 -12.00 7.46 -6.93
CA ASP A 43 -11.19 6.97 -8.03
C ASP A 43 -10.03 6.19 -7.45
N ALA A 44 -10.21 4.90 -7.27
CA ALA A 44 -9.22 4.07 -6.57
C ALA A 44 -7.88 4.02 -7.28
N PHE A 45 -7.87 4.20 -8.60
CA PHE A 45 -6.63 4.14 -9.34
C PHE A 45 -6.02 5.51 -9.59
N GLY A 46 -6.80 6.56 -9.42
CA GLY A 46 -6.28 7.90 -9.66
C GLY A 46 -6.37 8.37 -11.10
N PHE A 47 -7.35 7.88 -11.85
CA PHE A 47 -7.51 8.25 -13.26
C PHE A 47 -7.67 9.75 -13.45
N VAL A 48 -8.41 10.40 -12.55
CA VAL A 48 -8.64 11.84 -12.70
C VAL A 48 -7.33 12.59 -12.50
N SER A 49 -6.55 12.20 -11.53
CA SER A 49 -5.27 12.84 -11.27
C SER A 49 -4.31 12.61 -12.44
N LEU A 50 -4.30 11.40 -12.98
CA LEU A 50 -3.44 11.11 -14.11
C LEU A 50 -3.81 11.95 -15.32
N GLU A 51 -5.11 12.06 -15.60
CA GLU A 51 -5.55 12.84 -16.75
C GLU A 51 -5.19 14.31 -16.60
N ASN A 52 -5.31 14.82 -15.37
CA ASN A 52 -4.95 16.22 -15.13
C ASN A 52 -3.47 16.47 -15.34
N ASN A 53 -2.63 15.51 -14.97
CA ASN A 53 -1.19 15.68 -15.12
C ASN A 53 -0.69 15.39 -16.52
N VAL A 54 -1.26 14.40 -17.18
CA VAL A 54 -0.82 14.00 -18.52
C VAL A 54 -2.08 13.80 -19.37
N PRO A 55 -2.53 14.85 -20.04
CA PRO A 55 -3.76 14.75 -20.84
C PRO A 55 -3.68 13.64 -21.87
N GLY A 56 -4.72 12.83 -21.92
CA GLY A 56 -4.80 11.71 -22.85
C GLY A 56 -4.34 10.40 -22.28
N LEU A 57 -3.66 10.42 -21.11
CA LEU A 57 -3.11 9.18 -20.56
C LEU A 57 -4.21 8.23 -20.09
N SER A 58 -5.28 8.76 -19.48
CA SER A 58 -6.37 7.89 -19.02
C SER A 58 -7.01 7.15 -20.19
N GLN A 59 -7.22 7.84 -21.30
CA GLN A 59 -7.79 7.20 -22.48
C GLN A 59 -6.85 6.11 -23.00
N LEU A 60 -5.56 6.41 -23.02
CA LEU A 60 -4.59 5.44 -23.50
C LEU A 60 -4.59 4.20 -22.63
N ILE A 61 -4.66 4.37 -21.32
CA ILE A 61 -4.70 3.23 -20.41
C ILE A 61 -5.92 2.37 -20.71
N LEU A 62 -7.09 2.99 -20.80
CA LEU A 62 -8.30 2.23 -21.08
C LEU A 62 -8.21 1.51 -22.41
N GLN A 63 -7.64 2.16 -23.41
CA GLN A 63 -7.49 1.53 -24.71
C GLN A 63 -6.58 0.30 -24.61
N LYS A 64 -5.49 0.39 -23.89
CA LYS A 64 -4.58 -0.74 -23.75
C LYS A 64 -5.20 -1.86 -22.93
N LEU A 65 -6.19 -1.55 -22.10
CA LEU A 65 -6.90 -2.58 -21.37
C LEU A 65 -8.08 -3.16 -22.16
N ASN A 66 -8.26 -2.70 -23.39
CA ASN A 66 -9.38 -3.13 -24.25
C ASN A 66 -10.72 -2.71 -23.68
N MET A 67 -10.73 -1.58 -22.98
CA MET A 67 -11.92 -1.06 -22.33
C MET A 67 -12.36 0.23 -23.03
N LYS A 68 -13.67 0.46 -23.10
CA LYS A 68 -14.20 1.62 -23.78
C LYS A 68 -14.31 2.83 -22.86
N SER A 69 -14.47 2.60 -21.56
CA SER A 69 -14.66 3.69 -20.64
C SER A 69 -14.27 3.26 -19.25
N TYR A 70 -14.23 4.23 -18.34
CA TYR A 70 -13.96 3.93 -16.93
C TYR A 70 -15.02 2.98 -16.37
N GLU A 71 -16.23 3.02 -16.92
CA GLU A 71 -17.27 2.13 -16.45
C GLU A 71 -16.88 0.66 -16.63
N ASP A 72 -16.21 0.33 -17.74
CA ASP A 72 -15.74 -1.04 -17.94
C ASP A 72 -14.74 -1.43 -16.86
N TYR A 73 -13.82 -0.52 -16.54
CA TYR A 73 -12.83 -0.79 -15.51
C TYR A 73 -13.52 -1.01 -14.16
N LYS A 74 -14.50 -0.16 -13.85
CA LYS A 74 -15.21 -0.27 -12.59
C LYS A 74 -15.97 -1.59 -12.50
N LEU A 75 -16.57 -2.04 -13.60
CA LEU A 75 -17.28 -3.31 -13.59
C LEU A 75 -16.36 -4.49 -13.29
N VAL A 76 -15.14 -4.45 -13.80
CA VAL A 76 -14.18 -5.51 -13.51
C VAL A 76 -13.78 -5.48 -12.03
N ILE A 77 -13.47 -4.30 -11.55
CA ILE A 77 -13.02 -4.16 -10.15
C ILE A 77 -14.13 -4.55 -9.19
N ASP A 78 -15.39 -4.23 -9.54
CA ASP A 78 -16.52 -4.58 -8.70
C ASP A 78 -16.92 -6.05 -8.85
N GLY A 79 -16.27 -6.78 -9.73
CA GLY A 79 -16.61 -8.19 -9.90
C GLY A 79 -17.82 -8.44 -10.80
N GLY A 80 -18.32 -7.41 -11.47
CA GLY A 80 -19.50 -7.56 -12.32
C GLY A 80 -19.21 -8.11 -13.70
N THR A 81 -17.95 -8.01 -14.14
CA THR A 81 -17.57 -8.50 -15.46
C THR A 81 -16.26 -9.27 -15.30
N PRO A 82 -16.17 -10.49 -15.81
CA PRO A 82 -14.93 -11.24 -15.72
C PRO A 82 -13.82 -10.55 -16.49
N ILE A 83 -12.61 -10.57 -15.96
CA ILE A 83 -11.48 -9.95 -16.63
C ILE A 83 -11.16 -10.67 -17.94
N SER A 84 -11.56 -11.91 -18.08
CA SER A 84 -11.31 -12.65 -19.30
C SER A 84 -12.07 -12.03 -20.49
N GLY A 85 -13.14 -11.30 -20.21
CA GLY A 85 -13.87 -10.63 -21.28
C GLY A 85 -13.07 -9.53 -21.95
N PHE A 86 -11.99 -9.07 -21.31
CA PHE A 86 -11.13 -8.06 -21.89
C PHE A 86 -9.79 -8.64 -22.33
N GLY A 87 -9.65 -9.95 -22.33
CA GLY A 87 -8.46 -10.60 -22.86
C GLY A 87 -7.35 -10.86 -21.87
N PHE A 88 -7.61 -10.75 -20.59
CA PHE A 88 -6.58 -10.99 -19.58
C PHE A 88 -6.88 -12.29 -18.83
N ARG A 89 -5.82 -13.02 -18.50
CA ARG A 89 -5.97 -14.27 -17.77
C ARG A 89 -6.28 -14.05 -16.31
N CYS A 90 -5.79 -12.95 -15.73
CA CYS A 90 -6.00 -12.66 -14.32
C CYS A 90 -5.86 -11.15 -14.10
N LEU A 91 -6.29 -10.70 -12.93
CA LEU A 91 -6.22 -9.29 -12.60
C LEU A 91 -4.78 -8.80 -12.53
N GLN A 92 -3.86 -9.67 -12.10
CA GLN A 92 -2.47 -9.27 -12.04
C GLN A 92 -1.92 -8.90 -13.42
N GLU A 93 -2.33 -9.66 -14.44
CA GLU A 93 -1.93 -9.36 -15.82
C GLU A 93 -2.50 -8.01 -16.26
N MET A 94 -3.74 -7.73 -15.87
CA MET A 94 -4.35 -6.44 -16.20
C MET A 94 -3.57 -5.30 -15.55
N PHE A 95 -3.26 -5.43 -14.26
CA PHE A 95 -2.55 -4.37 -13.57
C PHE A 95 -1.14 -4.19 -14.12
N GLN A 96 -0.51 -5.27 -14.55
CA GLN A 96 0.80 -5.16 -15.19
C GLN A 96 0.69 -4.38 -16.50
N ARG A 97 -0.35 -4.62 -17.27
CA ARG A 97 -0.57 -3.88 -18.50
C ARG A 97 -0.81 -2.40 -18.21
N MET A 98 -1.53 -2.11 -17.14
CA MET A 98 -1.73 -0.71 -16.75
C MET A 98 -0.40 -0.03 -16.46
N GLU A 99 0.47 -0.68 -15.71
CA GLU A 99 1.76 -0.10 -15.39
C GLU A 99 2.58 0.12 -16.66
N ASP A 100 2.53 -0.80 -17.58
CA ASP A 100 3.30 -0.69 -18.81
C ASP A 100 2.83 0.49 -19.68
N THR A 101 1.64 0.99 -19.41
CA THR A 101 1.11 2.10 -20.20
C THR A 101 1.59 3.46 -19.71
N PHE A 102 2.21 3.51 -18.52
CA PHE A 102 2.68 4.78 -18.00
C PHE A 102 3.97 5.20 -18.67
N ARG A 103 3.90 5.57 -19.93
CA ARG A 103 5.05 6.00 -20.70
C ARG A 103 4.71 7.30 -21.40
N PHE A 104 5.33 8.37 -20.94
CA PHE A 104 5.20 9.68 -21.53
C PHE A 104 6.51 10.42 -21.32
N CYS A 105 6.76 11.45 -22.12
CA CYS A 105 7.97 12.22 -21.97
C CYS A 105 7.95 12.96 -20.65
N ALA A 106 8.94 12.75 -19.80
CA ALA A 106 8.96 13.36 -18.48
C ALA A 106 9.07 14.87 -18.55
N GLN A 107 9.63 15.41 -19.64
CA GLN A 107 9.84 16.83 -19.76
C GLN A 107 8.64 17.54 -20.40
N CYS A 108 8.21 17.09 -21.56
CA CYS A 108 7.16 17.77 -22.29
C CYS A 108 5.79 17.09 -22.20
N ARG A 109 5.72 15.95 -21.55
CA ARG A 109 4.48 15.20 -21.33
C ARG A 109 3.87 14.60 -22.60
N ALA A 110 4.63 14.50 -23.68
CA ALA A 110 4.11 13.93 -24.89
C ALA A 110 3.87 12.44 -24.72
N LEU A 111 2.73 11.97 -25.25
CA LEU A 111 2.41 10.56 -25.28
C LEU A 111 2.92 9.97 -26.58
N PRO A 112 3.06 8.66 -26.70
CA PRO A 112 3.52 8.07 -27.96
C PRO A 112 2.68 8.49 -29.15
N SER A 113 1.38 8.63 -28.97
CA SER A 113 0.50 8.99 -30.07
C SER A 113 0.70 10.43 -30.54
N GLY A 114 1.32 11.27 -29.73
CA GLY A 114 1.55 12.65 -30.10
C GLY A 114 2.89 12.90 -30.75
N LEU A 115 3.68 11.86 -30.97
CA LEU A 115 4.99 12.01 -31.56
C LEU A 115 4.91 11.81 -33.07
N SER A 116 5.85 12.40 -33.79
CA SER A 116 5.91 12.21 -35.22
C SER A 116 6.26 10.74 -35.54
N ASP A 117 6.05 10.36 -36.79
CA ASP A 117 6.20 8.97 -37.16
C ASP A 117 7.59 8.41 -36.89
N SER A 118 8.62 9.24 -36.96
CA SER A 118 9.97 8.75 -36.81
C SER A 118 10.46 8.78 -35.36
N ARG A 119 9.65 9.26 -34.44
CA ARG A 119 10.07 9.41 -33.07
C ARG A 119 9.37 8.42 -32.15
N VAL A 120 10.11 7.91 -31.18
CA VAL A 120 9.56 7.02 -30.16
C VAL A 120 10.06 7.47 -28.82
N LEU A 121 9.34 7.14 -27.80
CA LEU A 121 9.80 7.40 -26.45
C LEU A 121 10.95 6.45 -26.12
N ARG A 122 11.99 7.00 -25.55
CA ARG A 122 13.15 6.21 -25.13
C ARG A 122 13.40 6.43 -23.65
N TYR A 123 13.71 5.36 -22.95
CA TYR A 123 13.89 5.50 -21.49
C TYR A 123 15.33 5.89 -21.17
N CYS A 124 15.49 6.45 -19.98
CA CYS A 124 16.79 6.72 -19.43
C CYS A 124 17.53 5.39 -19.29
N LYS A 125 18.72 5.29 -19.88
CA LYS A 125 19.44 4.02 -19.89
C LYS A 125 19.87 3.60 -18.49
N SER A 126 20.04 4.55 -17.59
CA SER A 126 20.47 4.23 -16.24
C SER A 126 19.35 3.66 -15.40
N CYS A 127 18.20 4.32 -15.35
CA CYS A 127 17.13 3.88 -14.46
C CYS A 127 16.03 3.07 -15.13
N ARG A 128 15.84 3.25 -16.45
CA ARG A 128 14.84 2.50 -17.23
C ARG A 128 13.41 2.77 -16.81
N ASN A 129 13.15 3.82 -16.05
CA ASN A 129 11.82 4.11 -15.57
C ASN A 129 11.29 5.47 -15.97
N VAL A 130 12.07 6.26 -16.66
CA VAL A 130 11.66 7.60 -17.08
C VAL A 130 11.91 7.70 -18.58
N TYR A 131 10.92 8.23 -19.29
CA TYR A 131 10.96 8.26 -20.75
C TYR A 131 11.08 9.67 -21.28
N TYR A 132 11.65 9.80 -22.46
CA TYR A 132 11.82 11.10 -23.13
C TYR A 132 11.54 10.93 -24.62
N CYS A 133 11.02 11.98 -25.23
CA CYS A 133 10.73 11.95 -26.66
C CYS A 133 11.97 12.26 -27.51
N GLY A 134 13.05 12.71 -26.87
CA GLY A 134 14.28 12.99 -27.57
C GLY A 134 15.37 13.46 -26.64
N PRO A 135 16.62 13.59 -27.15
CA PRO A 135 17.74 13.98 -26.29
C PRO A 135 17.58 15.37 -25.68
N GLU A 136 16.92 16.26 -26.38
CA GLU A 136 16.75 17.62 -25.86
C GLU A 136 15.88 17.61 -24.61
N CYS A 137 14.78 16.87 -24.64
CA CYS A 137 13.94 16.79 -23.46
C CYS A 137 14.69 16.11 -22.31
N GLN A 138 15.48 15.09 -22.60
CA GLN A 138 16.25 14.44 -21.56
C GLN A 138 17.26 15.40 -20.95
N ARG A 139 17.91 16.18 -21.77
CA ARG A 139 18.90 17.16 -21.29
C ARG A 139 18.23 18.20 -20.40
N LEU A 140 17.07 18.69 -20.84
CA LEU A 140 16.36 19.71 -20.08
C LEU A 140 15.85 19.18 -18.74
N ASP A 141 15.49 17.91 -18.68
CA ASP A 141 14.93 17.33 -17.48
C ASP A 141 15.99 16.84 -16.50
N TRP A 142 17.25 16.73 -16.95
CA TRP A 142 18.29 16.11 -16.14
C TRP A 142 18.47 16.74 -14.76
N PRO A 143 18.45 18.07 -14.61
CA PRO A 143 18.59 18.62 -13.26
C PRO A 143 17.55 18.11 -12.26
N ALA A 144 16.33 17.84 -12.72
CA ALA A 144 15.33 17.26 -11.87
C ALA A 144 15.49 15.76 -11.76
N HIS A 145 15.77 15.09 -12.87
CA HIS A 145 15.83 13.64 -12.89
C HIS A 145 17.01 13.08 -12.12
N LYS A 146 18.16 13.76 -12.12
CA LYS A 146 19.34 13.22 -11.49
C LYS A 146 19.14 12.96 -10.00
N ARG A 147 18.17 13.64 -9.41
CA ARG A 147 17.90 13.49 -7.98
C ARG A 147 17.22 12.18 -7.64
N VAL A 148 16.57 11.52 -8.61
CA VAL A 148 15.84 10.30 -8.37
C VAL A 148 16.33 9.12 -9.20
N CYS A 149 17.24 9.36 -10.12
CA CYS A 149 17.62 8.33 -11.10
C CYS A 149 18.14 7.06 -10.42
N GLN A 150 18.97 7.20 -9.40
CA GLN A 150 19.54 6.02 -8.74
C GLN A 150 18.47 5.18 -8.05
N VAL A 151 17.54 5.82 -7.38
CA VAL A 151 16.49 5.08 -6.71
C VAL A 151 15.56 4.42 -7.73
N LEU A 152 15.27 5.12 -8.82
CA LEU A 152 14.41 4.53 -9.85
C LEU A 152 15.07 3.34 -10.53
N ARG A 153 16.41 3.33 -10.60
CA ARG A 153 17.09 2.16 -11.11
C ARG A 153 16.78 0.94 -10.23
N LEU A 154 16.75 1.14 -8.92
CA LEU A 154 16.41 0.04 -8.01
C LEU A 154 14.96 -0.40 -8.18
N VAL A 155 14.05 0.53 -8.49
CA VAL A 155 12.68 0.16 -8.78
C VAL A 155 12.62 -0.80 -9.97
N ALA A 156 13.42 -0.52 -11.00
CA ALA A 156 13.43 -1.40 -12.16
C ALA A 156 13.97 -2.79 -11.82
N VAL A 157 14.99 -2.85 -10.97
CA VAL A 157 15.51 -4.14 -10.52
C VAL A 157 14.44 -4.91 -9.75
N ASP A 158 13.77 -4.22 -8.84
CA ASP A 158 12.73 -4.87 -8.04
C ASP A 158 11.61 -5.45 -8.90
N ARG A 159 11.24 -4.71 -9.95
CA ARG A 159 10.18 -5.18 -10.83
C ARG A 159 10.55 -6.50 -11.49
N LEU A 160 11.80 -6.63 -11.90
CA LEU A 160 12.25 -7.89 -12.48
C LEU A 160 12.32 -8.99 -11.44
N MET A 161 12.81 -8.66 -10.25
CA MET A 161 12.95 -9.68 -9.22
C MET A 161 11.61 -10.20 -8.73
N GLU A 162 10.56 -9.42 -8.86
CA GLU A 162 9.23 -9.88 -8.48
C GLU A 162 8.80 -11.10 -9.29
N TRP A 163 9.33 -11.25 -10.50
CA TRP A 163 8.97 -12.43 -11.28
C TRP A 163 9.38 -13.72 -10.60
N LEU A 164 10.43 -13.69 -9.78
CA LEU A 164 10.84 -14.89 -9.07
C LEU A 164 9.80 -15.31 -8.03
N LEU A 165 9.09 -14.34 -7.47
CA LEU A 165 8.00 -14.68 -6.55
C LEU A 165 6.83 -15.28 -7.33
N VAL A 166 6.52 -14.70 -8.48
CA VAL A 166 5.39 -15.16 -9.27
C VAL A 166 5.62 -16.58 -9.76
N THR A 167 6.84 -16.88 -10.19
CA THR A 167 7.15 -18.21 -10.70
C THR A 167 7.43 -19.24 -9.61
N GLY A 168 7.53 -18.82 -8.35
CA GLY A 168 7.84 -19.73 -7.26
C GLY A 168 9.31 -19.98 -7.08
N ASP A 169 10.17 -19.30 -7.82
CA ASP A 169 11.61 -19.52 -7.71
C ASP A 169 12.21 -18.83 -6.50
N PHE A 170 11.49 -17.90 -5.90
CA PHE A 170 11.86 -17.30 -4.63
C PHE A 170 10.64 -17.40 -3.74
N VAL A 171 10.77 -18.11 -2.62
CA VAL A 171 9.69 -18.27 -1.67
C VAL A 171 10.02 -17.45 -0.44
N LEU A 172 9.07 -16.64 0.00
CA LEU A 172 9.30 -15.78 1.14
C LEU A 172 9.45 -16.59 2.42
N LEU A 173 10.26 -16.06 3.34
CA LEU A 173 10.44 -16.72 4.61
C LEU A 173 9.15 -16.64 5.40
N SER A 174 8.76 -17.75 5.99
CA SER A 174 7.55 -17.82 6.80
C SER A 174 7.69 -19.01 7.74
N GLY A 175 7.25 -18.83 8.95
CA GLY A 175 7.31 -19.89 9.94
C GLY A 175 7.31 -19.35 11.35
N PRO A 176 7.24 -20.24 12.32
CA PRO A 176 7.23 -19.81 13.72
C PRO A 176 8.45 -18.98 14.05
N TRP A 177 8.22 -17.88 14.75
CA TRP A 177 9.31 -16.97 15.09
C TRP A 177 10.22 -17.65 16.13
N PRO A 178 11.54 -17.66 15.88
CA PRO A 178 12.45 -18.21 16.90
C PRO A 178 12.68 -17.28 18.07
N TRP A 179 12.26 -16.03 17.98
CA TRP A 179 12.41 -15.05 19.04
C TRP A 179 11.05 -14.64 19.58
N PRO A 180 10.96 -14.21 20.84
CA PRO A 180 9.68 -13.68 21.34
C PRO A 180 9.27 -12.46 20.57
N ALA A 181 7.97 -12.31 20.38
CA ALA A 181 7.46 -11.20 19.58
C ALA A 181 7.85 -9.86 20.16
N GLU A 182 7.98 -9.76 21.46
CA GLU A 182 8.34 -8.49 22.10
C GLU A 182 9.70 -7.97 21.69
N VAL A 183 10.59 -8.87 21.27
CA VAL A 183 11.93 -8.49 20.84
C VAL A 183 11.93 -8.03 19.40
N VAL A 184 10.95 -8.44 18.61
CA VAL A 184 10.94 -8.16 17.17
C VAL A 184 10.16 -6.86 16.96
N GLN A 185 10.88 -5.74 16.97
CA GLN A 185 10.25 -4.44 16.93
C GLN A 185 10.40 -3.71 15.60
N GLY A 186 10.97 -4.33 14.63
CA GLY A 186 11.15 -3.72 13.31
C GLY A 186 11.95 -4.64 12.43
N TRP A 187 12.34 -4.14 11.25
CA TRP A 187 12.99 -5.01 10.27
C TRP A 187 14.37 -5.47 10.72
N TYR A 188 15.10 -4.63 11.43
CA TYR A 188 16.43 -5.06 11.85
C TYR A 188 16.35 -6.31 12.71
N THR A 189 15.45 -6.34 13.70
CA THR A 189 15.31 -7.52 14.54
C THR A 189 14.66 -8.67 13.80
N TRP A 190 13.71 -8.37 12.88
CA TRP A 190 13.07 -9.43 12.11
C TRP A 190 14.10 -10.16 11.25
N PHE A 191 14.96 -9.41 10.55
CA PHE A 191 15.98 -10.04 9.72
C PHE A 191 17.07 -10.72 10.58
N SER A 192 17.40 -10.16 11.74
CA SER A 192 18.36 -10.79 12.63
C SER A 192 17.83 -12.15 13.12
N MET A 193 16.54 -12.20 13.40
CA MET A 193 15.91 -13.43 13.86
C MET A 193 16.04 -14.54 12.82
N TRP A 194 15.93 -14.17 11.54
CA TRP A 194 15.97 -15.13 10.45
C TRP A 194 17.31 -15.23 9.75
N ARG A 195 18.36 -14.63 10.30
CA ARG A 195 19.59 -14.41 9.54
C ARG A 195 20.13 -15.65 8.85
N LEU A 196 20.25 -16.75 9.56
CA LEU A 196 20.84 -17.95 8.96
C LEU A 196 19.96 -18.52 7.85
N HIS A 197 18.68 -18.62 8.09
CA HIS A 197 17.77 -19.14 7.08
C HIS A 197 17.68 -18.20 5.90
N LEU A 198 17.66 -16.90 6.15
CA LEU A 198 17.55 -15.94 5.08
C LEU A 198 18.79 -15.96 4.20
N ASN A 199 19.97 -15.96 4.79
CA ASN A 199 21.19 -16.00 4.00
C ASN A 199 21.27 -17.25 3.14
N SER A 200 20.87 -18.38 3.69
CA SER A 200 20.87 -19.63 2.94
C SER A 200 19.90 -19.54 1.76
N THR A 201 18.71 -19.01 2.02
CA THR A 201 17.71 -18.87 0.96
C THR A 201 18.18 -17.91 -0.13
N LEU A 202 18.72 -16.76 0.29
CA LEU A 202 19.17 -15.78 -0.67
C LEU A 202 20.33 -16.31 -1.51
N ASP A 203 21.26 -17.02 -0.88
CA ASP A 203 22.37 -17.61 -1.64
C ASP A 203 21.84 -18.59 -2.67
N ALA A 204 20.88 -19.41 -2.32
CA ALA A 204 20.32 -20.38 -3.24
C ALA A 204 19.63 -19.68 -4.41
N VAL A 205 18.87 -18.62 -4.14
CA VAL A 205 18.17 -17.91 -5.20
C VAL A 205 19.17 -17.21 -6.13
N LEU A 206 20.20 -16.60 -5.55
CA LEU A 206 21.16 -15.87 -6.37
C LEU A 206 21.94 -16.81 -7.28
N GLY A 207 22.17 -18.03 -6.85
CA GLY A 207 22.89 -19.00 -7.69
C GLY A 207 21.98 -19.86 -8.54
N SER A 208 20.68 -19.57 -8.59
CA SER A 208 19.76 -20.46 -9.27
C SER A 208 19.75 -20.22 -10.77
N HIS A 209 19.29 -21.24 -11.49
CA HIS A 209 19.11 -21.15 -12.92
C HIS A 209 18.05 -20.11 -13.28
N ALA A 210 17.00 -20.00 -12.44
CA ALA A 210 15.95 -19.01 -12.69
C ALA A 210 16.53 -17.58 -12.68
N MET A 211 17.43 -17.29 -11.76
CA MET A 211 18.04 -15.97 -11.70
C MET A 211 18.86 -15.71 -12.96
N THR A 212 19.65 -16.69 -13.38
CA THR A 212 20.45 -16.55 -14.58
C THR A 212 19.56 -16.32 -15.81
N THR A 213 18.49 -17.10 -15.91
CA THR A 213 17.56 -16.97 -17.03
C THR A 213 16.89 -15.60 -17.04
N LEU A 214 16.47 -15.14 -15.86
CA LEU A 214 15.80 -13.86 -15.74
C LEU A 214 16.69 -12.74 -16.29
N TRP A 215 17.95 -12.69 -15.86
CA TRP A 215 18.81 -11.58 -16.26
C TRP A 215 19.35 -11.74 -17.67
N ALA A 216 19.38 -12.97 -18.20
CA ALA A 216 19.72 -13.15 -19.59
C ALA A 216 18.63 -12.64 -20.53
N SER A 217 17.40 -12.54 -20.03
CA SER A 217 16.29 -12.11 -20.87
C SER A 217 16.20 -10.60 -20.99
N VAL A 218 16.98 -9.85 -20.23
CA VAL A 218 16.95 -8.39 -20.30
C VAL A 218 18.30 -7.89 -20.80
N ARG A 219 18.31 -6.67 -21.27
CA ARG A 219 19.53 -6.12 -21.84
C ARG A 219 20.43 -5.42 -20.83
N UNK A 220 20.34 -5.50 -19.69
CA UNK A 220 21.00 -4.88 -18.77
C UNK A 220 21.83 -5.88 -18.21
N PRO A 221 22.86 -5.36 -17.91
CA PRO A 221 23.71 -6.32 -17.19
C PRO A 221 23.13 -6.67 -15.84
N ARG A 222 23.42 -7.85 -15.42
CA ARG A 222 22.94 -8.32 -14.13
C ARG A 222 23.57 -7.48 -13.03
N PRO A 223 22.81 -6.96 -12.08
CA PRO A 223 23.38 -6.19 -10.97
C PRO A 223 24.24 -7.07 -10.07
N GLY A 224 25.06 -6.43 -9.25
CA GLY A 224 25.85 -7.15 -8.29
C GLY A 224 25.00 -7.87 -7.26
N SER A 225 25.60 -8.85 -6.61
CA SER A 225 24.87 -9.65 -5.62
C SER A 225 24.31 -8.82 -4.49
N ASP A 226 25.01 -7.76 -4.09
CA ASP A 226 24.49 -6.92 -3.00
C ASP A 226 23.17 -6.27 -3.39
N VAL A 227 23.08 -5.78 -4.61
CA VAL A 227 21.85 -5.14 -5.09
C VAL A 227 20.71 -6.15 -5.15
N LEU A 228 21.01 -7.35 -5.65
CA LEU A 228 19.99 -8.38 -5.77
C LEU A 228 19.54 -8.87 -4.42
N ARG A 229 20.46 -9.01 -3.45
CA ARG A 229 20.06 -9.40 -2.10
C ARG A 229 19.14 -8.37 -1.49
N ASP A 230 19.46 -7.10 -1.64
CA ASP A 230 18.61 -6.05 -1.10
C ASP A 230 17.22 -6.09 -1.73
N SER A 231 17.18 -6.31 -3.03
CA SER A 231 15.89 -6.36 -3.72
C SER A 231 15.03 -7.49 -3.17
N LEU A 232 15.61 -8.67 -2.97
CA LEU A 232 14.84 -9.79 -2.42
C LEU A 232 14.37 -9.49 -1.00
N LYS A 233 15.21 -8.85 -0.19
CA LYS A 233 14.79 -8.48 1.17
C LYS A 233 13.67 -7.46 1.13
N TRP A 234 13.75 -6.50 0.22
CA TRP A 234 12.70 -5.49 0.11
C TRP A 234 11.38 -6.11 -0.30
N LEU A 235 11.41 -7.12 -1.18
CA LEU A 235 10.20 -7.83 -1.54
C LEU A 235 9.61 -8.53 -0.32
N GLN A 236 10.48 -9.07 0.54
CA GLN A 236 10.02 -9.69 1.77
C GLN A 236 9.30 -8.67 2.65
N THR A 237 9.89 -7.47 2.81
CA THR A 237 9.25 -6.45 3.64
C THR A 237 7.96 -5.95 3.02
N ASP A 238 7.93 -5.82 1.71
CA ASP A 238 6.74 -5.31 1.03
C ASP A 238 5.55 -6.25 1.25
N THR A 239 5.83 -7.55 1.21
CA THR A 239 4.79 -8.54 1.36
C THR A 239 4.26 -8.59 2.80
N LEU A 240 5.13 -8.43 3.77
CA LEU A 240 4.76 -8.58 5.17
C LEU A 240 4.37 -7.27 5.84
N SER A 241 4.49 -6.14 5.14
CA SER A 241 4.25 -4.85 5.78
C SER A 241 2.83 -4.73 6.31
N GLN A 242 1.83 -5.18 5.57
CA GLN A 242 0.46 -5.06 6.03
C GLN A 242 0.19 -5.91 7.27
N PRO A 243 0.46 -7.21 7.25
CA PRO A 243 0.16 -7.99 8.46
C PRO A 243 0.97 -7.54 9.67
N LEU A 244 2.23 -7.19 9.48
CA LEU A 244 3.03 -6.74 10.63
C LEU A 244 2.54 -5.40 11.17
N THR A 245 2.09 -4.51 10.29
CA THR A 245 1.54 -3.23 10.73
C THR A 245 0.27 -3.47 11.56
N LEU A 246 -0.58 -4.36 11.11
CA LEU A 246 -1.79 -4.70 11.82
C LEU A 246 -1.45 -5.30 13.19
N GLY A 247 -0.47 -6.17 13.23
CA GLY A 247 -0.02 -6.76 14.48
C GLY A 247 0.55 -5.74 15.45
N LEU A 248 1.27 -4.75 14.94
CA LEU A 248 1.79 -3.69 15.79
C LEU A 248 0.65 -2.87 16.39
N GLY A 249 -0.42 -2.66 15.63
CA GLY A 249 -1.58 -1.95 16.14
C GLY A 249 -2.21 -2.71 17.29
N LEU A 250 -2.39 -4.02 17.14
CA LEU A 250 -2.94 -4.82 18.21
C LEU A 250 -2.06 -4.79 19.44
N ARG A 251 -0.75 -4.86 19.22
CA ARG A 251 0.18 -4.84 20.34
C ARG A 251 0.21 -3.48 21.04
N ALA A 252 0.17 -2.41 20.28
CA ALA A 252 0.20 -1.06 20.84
C ALA A 252 -1.03 -0.79 21.70
N LEU A 253 -2.16 -1.41 21.36
CA LEU A 253 -3.36 -1.24 22.13
C LEU A 253 -3.38 -2.14 23.36
N GLY A 254 -2.43 -3.04 23.48
CA GLY A 254 -2.45 -4.01 24.56
C GLY A 254 -3.59 -5.02 24.42
N THR A 255 -4.03 -5.30 23.19
CA THR A 255 -5.12 -6.21 22.96
C THR A 255 -4.78 -7.59 23.48
N ASP A 256 -5.72 -8.18 24.24
CA ASP A 256 -5.49 -9.53 24.75
C ASP A 256 -5.86 -10.52 23.65
N VAL A 257 -4.88 -10.95 22.90
CA VAL A 257 -5.14 -11.90 21.81
C VAL A 257 -5.48 -13.28 22.34
N GLY A 258 -5.25 -13.53 23.63
CA GLY A 258 -5.65 -14.78 24.26
C GLY A 258 -7.03 -14.74 24.84
N LYS A 259 -7.81 -13.71 24.56
CA LYS A 259 -9.17 -13.64 25.11
C LYS A 259 -10.07 -14.63 24.40
N ALA A 260 -11.08 -15.09 25.13
CA ALA A 260 -12.02 -16.06 24.59
C ALA A 260 -12.78 -15.44 23.41
N GLY A 261 -12.94 -16.21 22.35
CA GLY A 261 -13.63 -15.71 21.17
C GLY A 261 -12.73 -15.07 20.15
N GLY A 262 -11.48 -14.79 20.50
CA GLY A 262 -10.51 -14.26 19.55
C GLY A 262 -10.61 -12.77 19.34
N CYS A 263 -9.80 -12.26 18.39
CA CYS A 263 -9.74 -10.86 18.07
C CYS A 263 -10.21 -10.62 16.65
N THR A 264 -10.85 -9.48 16.43
CA THR A 264 -11.35 -9.10 15.11
C THR A 264 -10.76 -7.76 14.70
N VAL A 265 -10.25 -7.69 13.48
CA VAL A 265 -9.73 -6.47 12.89
C VAL A 265 -10.49 -6.19 11.62
N ASN A 266 -10.98 -4.96 11.46
CA ASN A 266 -11.64 -4.54 10.23
C ASN A 266 -10.68 -3.66 9.46
N VAL A 267 -10.44 -4.00 8.19
CA VAL A 267 -9.63 -3.17 7.30
C VAL A 267 -10.60 -2.37 6.46
N VAL A 268 -10.61 -1.05 6.68
CA VAL A 268 -11.60 -0.20 6.03
C VAL A 268 -11.03 0.50 4.82
N GLY A 269 -11.89 0.79 3.87
CA GLY A 269 -11.46 1.41 2.63
C GLY A 269 -10.63 0.50 1.78
N ALA A 270 -10.78 -0.81 2.01
CA ALA A 270 -10.00 -1.76 1.26
C ALA A 270 -10.29 -1.64 -0.23
N SER A 271 -9.26 -1.82 -1.02
CA SER A 271 -9.37 -1.69 -2.46
C SER A 271 -8.83 -2.95 -3.12
N HIS A 272 -8.71 -2.89 -4.42
CA HIS A 272 -8.19 -4.05 -5.14
C HIS A 272 -6.78 -4.42 -4.69
N VAL A 273 -5.99 -3.44 -4.24
CA VAL A 273 -4.62 -3.77 -3.82
C VAL A 273 -4.65 -4.70 -2.61
N GLU A 274 -5.51 -4.40 -1.63
CA GLU A 274 -5.58 -5.23 -0.45
C GLU A 274 -6.27 -6.56 -0.70
N THR A 275 -7.22 -6.62 -1.64
CA THR A 275 -8.02 -7.82 -1.81
C THR A 275 -7.57 -8.70 -2.96
N PHE A 276 -7.09 -8.10 -4.07
CA PHE A 276 -6.69 -8.90 -5.24
C PHE A 276 -5.25 -9.34 -5.16
N LEU A 277 -4.36 -8.48 -4.71
CA LEU A 277 -2.94 -8.78 -4.76
C LEU A 277 -2.40 -9.35 -3.45
N THR A 278 -3.13 -9.17 -2.35
CA THR A 278 -2.68 -9.72 -1.09
C THR A 278 -2.96 -11.21 -1.06
N ARG A 279 -1.96 -11.99 -0.75
CA ARG A 279 -2.13 -13.43 -0.63
C ARG A 279 -2.51 -13.75 0.81
N PRO A 280 -3.54 -14.60 1.01
CA PRO A 280 -3.94 -14.91 2.39
C PRO A 280 -2.80 -15.49 3.23
N GLY A 281 -1.90 -16.23 2.61
CA GLY A 281 -0.79 -16.82 3.35
C GLY A 281 0.16 -15.79 3.93
N ASP A 282 0.18 -14.57 3.40
CA ASP A 282 1.05 -13.54 3.96
C ASP A 282 0.61 -13.16 5.36
N TYR A 283 -0.67 -13.34 5.69
CA TYR A 283 -1.18 -13.03 7.02
C TYR A 283 -0.89 -14.12 8.05
N ASP A 284 -0.32 -15.24 7.62
CA ASP A 284 0.13 -16.24 8.58
C ASP A 284 1.17 -15.65 9.53
N GLU A 285 1.82 -14.56 9.13
CA GLU A 285 2.79 -13.90 10.00
C GLU A 285 2.16 -13.47 11.32
N LEU A 286 0.87 -13.16 11.31
CA LEU A 286 0.17 -12.81 12.55
C LEU A 286 0.10 -14.00 13.50
N ASN A 287 -0.03 -15.22 12.98
CA ASN A 287 -0.02 -16.41 13.84
C ASN A 287 1.31 -16.54 14.54
N TYR A 288 2.39 -16.18 13.85
CA TYR A 288 3.72 -16.30 14.44
C TYR A 288 4.03 -15.17 15.41
N MET A 289 3.43 -14.00 15.17
CA MET A 289 3.58 -12.89 16.09
C MET A 289 2.79 -13.12 17.38
N PHE A 290 1.65 -13.80 17.28
CA PHE A 290 0.77 -14.04 18.42
C PHE A 290 0.49 -15.53 18.57
N PRO A 291 1.50 -16.31 18.96
CA PRO A 291 1.32 -17.77 18.96
C PRO A 291 0.27 -18.27 19.95
N GLY A 292 -0.09 -17.47 20.93
CA GLY A 292 -1.12 -17.88 21.88
C GLY A 292 -2.51 -17.36 21.60
N HIS A 293 -2.75 -16.84 20.38
CA HIS A 293 -4.04 -16.23 20.12
C HIS A 293 -5.14 -17.30 20.06
N LEU A 294 -6.34 -16.89 20.44
CA LEU A 294 -7.50 -17.78 20.44
C LEU A 294 -8.41 -17.49 19.27
N GLY A 295 -7.84 -17.10 18.14
CA GLY A 295 -8.56 -16.80 16.92
C GLY A 295 -8.28 -15.40 16.47
N LEU A 296 -7.97 -15.23 15.18
CA LEU A 296 -7.77 -13.91 14.60
C LEU A 296 -8.62 -13.81 13.34
N ARG A 297 -9.46 -12.80 13.28
CA ARG A 297 -10.32 -12.57 12.13
C ARG A 297 -10.02 -11.19 11.55
N VAL A 298 -9.76 -11.16 10.24
CA VAL A 298 -9.56 -9.90 9.53
C VAL A 298 -10.64 -9.80 8.46
N ILE A 299 -11.42 -8.73 8.50
CA ILE A 299 -12.49 -8.50 7.54
C ILE A 299 -12.12 -7.24 6.75
N MET A 300 -11.98 -7.37 5.45
CA MET A 300 -11.64 -6.24 4.58
C MET A 300 -12.92 -5.67 4.01
N ILE A 301 -13.21 -4.41 4.29
CA ILE A 301 -14.42 -3.75 3.86
C ILE A 301 -14.08 -2.57 2.95
N GLY A 302 -14.66 -2.53 1.78
CA GLY A 302 -14.43 -1.44 0.84
C GLY A 302 -15.34 -1.57 -0.36
N VAL A 303 -15.49 -0.47 -1.09
CA VAL A 303 -16.38 -0.47 -2.24
C VAL A 303 -15.77 -1.19 -3.43
N TYR A 304 -14.47 -1.40 -3.42
CA TYR A 304 -13.78 -2.07 -4.53
C TYR A 304 -13.15 -3.40 -4.15
N VAL A 305 -13.66 -4.06 -3.11
CA VAL A 305 -13.07 -5.34 -2.72
C VAL A 305 -13.53 -6.43 -3.69
N ALA A 306 -12.70 -7.43 -3.87
CA ALA A 306 -13.04 -8.54 -4.74
C ALA A 306 -14.06 -9.44 -4.06
N THR A 307 -15.12 -9.79 -4.78
CA THR A 307 -16.14 -10.63 -4.20
C THR A 307 -15.69 -12.06 -4.05
N ASP A 308 -14.84 -12.54 -4.95
CA ASP A 308 -14.38 -13.91 -4.88
C ASP A 308 -13.34 -14.13 -3.79
N PHE A 309 -12.86 -13.05 -3.17
CA PHE A 309 -11.92 -13.18 -2.08
C PHE A 309 -12.66 -13.51 -0.78
N SER A 310 -13.96 -13.36 -0.77
CA SER A 310 -14.73 -13.48 0.45
C SER A 310 -14.81 -14.91 0.91
N GLN A 311 -14.55 -15.13 2.18
CA GLN A 311 -14.83 -16.38 2.83
C GLN A 311 -16.04 -16.15 3.73
N SER A 312 -16.67 -17.20 4.16
CA SER A 312 -17.88 -17.03 4.92
C SER A 312 -17.59 -16.24 6.20
N THR A 313 -18.37 -15.19 6.42
CA THR A 313 -18.21 -14.43 7.63
C THR A 313 -19.19 -15.00 8.62
N SER A 314 -18.79 -16.06 9.26
CA SER A 314 -19.64 -16.68 10.24
C SER A 314 -19.53 -15.93 11.56
N THR A 315 -20.63 -15.87 12.29
CA THR A 315 -20.59 -15.31 13.61
C THR A 315 -20.09 -16.31 14.63
N SER A 316 -19.78 -17.52 14.20
CA SER A 316 -19.29 -18.53 15.12
C SER A 316 -17.94 -18.09 15.68
N LEU A 317 -17.66 -18.57 16.88
CA LEU A 317 -16.40 -18.25 17.52
C LEU A 317 -15.27 -18.89 16.76
N LEU A 318 -14.17 -18.17 16.67
CA LEU A 318 -12.99 -18.70 16.04
C LEU A 318 -12.33 -19.72 16.97
N GLU A 319 -11.75 -20.74 16.37
CA GLU A 319 -11.05 -21.72 17.16
C GLU A 319 -9.65 -21.21 17.47
N PRO A 320 -9.08 -21.66 18.60
CA PRO A 320 -7.72 -21.22 18.95
C PRO A 320 -6.73 -21.50 17.83
N GLY A 321 -5.90 -20.52 17.56
CA GLY A 321 -4.87 -20.64 16.54
C GLY A 321 -5.36 -20.50 15.10
N THR A 322 -6.65 -20.29 14.89
CA THR A 322 -7.22 -20.18 13.55
C THR A 322 -7.20 -18.73 13.07
N PHE A 323 -6.77 -18.52 11.84
CA PHE A 323 -6.80 -17.22 11.20
C PHE A 323 -7.86 -17.23 10.10
N GLN A 324 -8.71 -16.23 10.06
CA GLN A 324 -9.75 -16.13 9.06
C GLN A 324 -9.67 -14.78 8.37
N LEU A 325 -9.65 -14.79 7.04
CA LEU A 325 -9.60 -13.58 6.24
C LEU A 325 -10.82 -13.56 5.34
N SER A 326 -11.56 -12.47 5.36
CA SER A 326 -12.75 -12.35 4.52
C SER A 326 -12.89 -10.91 4.03
N SER A 327 -13.82 -10.70 3.11
CA SER A 327 -14.05 -9.36 2.59
C SER A 327 -15.53 -9.12 2.41
N GLN A 328 -15.91 -7.85 2.52
CA GLN A 328 -17.28 -7.42 2.31
C GLN A 328 -17.27 -6.12 1.52
N ARG A 329 -18.15 -6.03 0.53
CA ARG A 329 -18.23 -4.83 -0.30
C ARG A 329 -19.11 -3.80 0.37
N GLY A 330 -18.69 -2.55 0.34
CA GLY A 330 -19.50 -1.45 0.83
C GLY A 330 -18.68 -0.45 1.61
N LEU A 331 -19.35 0.57 2.08
CA LEU A 331 -18.73 1.58 2.93
C LEU A 331 -18.78 1.09 4.38
N TYR A 332 -17.78 1.49 5.15
CA TYR A 332 -17.66 0.97 6.50
C TYR A 332 -18.84 1.34 7.40
N HIS A 333 -19.35 2.56 7.30
CA HIS A 333 -20.44 2.95 8.18
C HIS A 333 -21.70 2.11 7.91
N GLY A 334 -21.92 1.72 6.64
CA GLY A 334 -23.04 0.83 6.34
C GLY A 334 -22.81 -0.56 6.92
N PHE A 335 -21.61 -1.08 6.78
CA PHE A 335 -21.25 -2.37 7.34
C PHE A 335 -21.45 -2.37 8.85
N TRP A 336 -21.01 -1.29 9.50
CA TRP A 336 -21.11 -1.21 10.96
C TRP A 336 -22.57 -1.20 11.41
N GLU A 337 -23.38 -0.40 10.74
CA GLU A 337 -24.79 -0.30 11.12
C GLU A 337 -25.54 -1.60 10.85
N GLU A 338 -25.26 -2.24 9.74
CA GLU A 338 -26.02 -3.42 9.36
C GLU A 338 -25.56 -4.69 10.02
N GLN A 339 -24.31 -4.81 10.37
CA GLN A 339 -23.78 -6.07 10.84
C GLN A 339 -23.17 -6.02 12.23
N VAL A 340 -22.42 -4.98 12.56
CA VAL A 340 -21.78 -4.90 13.87
C VAL A 340 -22.77 -4.47 14.93
N GLU A 341 -23.47 -3.37 14.67
CA GLU A 341 -24.41 -2.83 15.65
C GLU A 341 -25.56 -3.78 15.91
N THR A 342 -25.98 -4.53 14.91
CA THR A 342 -27.06 -5.49 15.07
C THR A 342 -26.60 -6.81 15.69
N GLY A 343 -25.31 -6.98 15.90
CA GLY A 343 -24.80 -8.20 16.52
C GLY A 343 -24.55 -9.34 15.57
N GLN A 344 -24.68 -9.15 14.28
CA GLN A 344 -24.44 -10.23 13.33
C GLN A 344 -22.98 -10.57 13.22
N ILE A 345 -22.09 -9.60 13.44
CA ILE A 345 -20.66 -9.81 13.40
C ILE A 345 -20.08 -9.23 14.68
N ALA A 346 -19.07 -9.87 15.23
CA ALA A 346 -18.48 -9.45 16.48
C ALA A 346 -17.89 -8.04 16.37
N HIS A 347 -17.90 -7.32 17.49
CA HIS A 347 -17.27 -6.02 17.55
C HIS A 347 -15.77 -6.16 17.30
N GLN A 348 -15.23 -5.23 16.56
CA GLN A 348 -13.83 -5.24 16.21
C GLN A 348 -12.96 -4.74 17.37
N ASP A 349 -11.76 -5.25 17.44
CA ASP A 349 -10.78 -4.77 18.41
C ASP A 349 -9.92 -3.64 17.83
N LEU A 350 -9.84 -3.56 16.51
CA LEU A 350 -9.03 -2.56 15.83
C LEU A 350 -9.58 -2.36 14.43
N VAL A 351 -9.55 -1.11 13.98
CA VAL A 351 -9.84 -0.78 12.59
C VAL A 351 -8.55 -0.28 11.96
N VAL A 352 -8.23 -0.77 10.76
CA VAL A 352 -7.03 -0.34 10.06
C VAL A 352 -7.41 0.17 8.68
N GLY A 353 -6.87 1.33 8.31
CA GLY A 353 -7.02 1.85 6.96
C GLY A 353 -5.64 1.98 6.32
N PHE A 354 -5.38 1.18 5.28
CA PHE A 354 -4.11 1.29 4.58
C PHE A 354 -4.23 2.36 3.51
N HIS A 355 -3.46 3.42 3.65
CA HIS A 355 -3.40 4.51 2.66
C HIS A 355 -4.79 5.01 2.28
N PRO A 356 -5.58 5.47 3.25
CA PRO A 356 -6.93 5.92 2.93
C PRO A 356 -7.00 7.11 2.00
N GLY A 357 -6.02 8.01 2.06
CA GLY A 357 -5.95 9.10 1.11
C GLY A 357 -7.02 10.17 1.24
N PHE A 358 -7.68 10.27 2.39
CA PHE A 358 -8.78 11.21 2.50
C PHE A 358 -8.33 12.66 2.39
N HIS A 359 -7.03 12.92 2.55
CA HIS A 359 -6.51 14.27 2.39
C HIS A 359 -6.34 14.67 0.92
N SER A 360 -6.43 13.72 0.00
CA SER A 360 -6.02 13.96 -1.38
C SER A 360 -6.97 14.84 -2.16
N SER A 361 -8.23 14.82 -1.86
CA SER A 361 -9.19 15.62 -2.58
C SER A 361 -10.43 15.84 -1.74
N PRO A 362 -11.20 16.90 -2.02
CA PRO A 362 -12.46 17.10 -1.30
C PRO A 362 -13.44 15.95 -1.47
N ASP A 363 -13.45 15.31 -2.63
CA ASP A 363 -14.36 14.19 -2.85
C ASP A 363 -14.01 13.01 -1.97
N LEU A 364 -12.71 12.71 -1.84
CA LEU A 364 -12.30 11.62 -0.96
C LEU A 364 -12.56 11.96 0.49
N MET A 365 -12.33 13.21 0.88
CA MET A 365 -12.61 13.61 2.25
C MET A 365 -14.10 13.46 2.54
N GLU A 366 -14.96 13.86 1.61
CA GLU A 366 -16.39 13.74 1.79
C GLU A 366 -16.79 12.28 1.91
N ALA A 367 -16.17 11.41 1.13
CA ALA A 367 -16.49 9.99 1.17
C ALA A 367 -16.05 9.36 2.48
N TRP A 368 -14.94 9.81 3.05
CA TRP A 368 -14.43 9.24 4.28
C TRP A 368 -15.05 9.81 5.54
N LEU A 369 -15.65 11.00 5.45
CA LEU A 369 -16.12 11.70 6.64
C LEU A 369 -17.10 10.87 7.51
N PRO A 370 -18.11 10.22 6.94
CA PRO A 370 -19.00 9.44 7.82
C PRO A 370 -18.27 8.34 8.57
N THR A 371 -17.30 7.68 7.94
CA THR A 371 -16.53 6.64 8.60
C THR A 371 -15.66 7.23 9.71
N LEU A 372 -14.98 8.35 9.43
CA LEU A 372 -14.12 8.95 10.43
C LEU A 372 -14.92 9.39 11.66
N LEU A 373 -16.09 9.98 11.43
CA LEU A 373 -16.93 10.41 12.55
C LEU A 373 -17.45 9.21 13.34
N LEU A 374 -17.79 8.13 12.66
CA LEU A 374 -18.24 6.92 13.35
C LEU A 374 -17.13 6.35 14.22
N LEU A 375 -15.92 6.27 13.68
CA LEU A 375 -14.79 5.73 14.42
C LEU A 375 -14.50 6.59 15.65
N ARG A 376 -14.61 7.92 15.51
CA ARG A 376 -14.40 8.82 16.61
C ARG A 376 -15.49 8.67 17.68
N ASP A 377 -16.75 8.72 17.25
CA ASP A 377 -17.87 8.80 18.19
C ASP A 377 -18.08 7.50 18.95
N TYR A 378 -17.82 6.37 18.34
CA TYR A 378 -17.97 5.08 19.00
C TYR A 378 -16.66 4.59 19.62
N LYS A 379 -15.64 5.44 19.65
CA LYS A 379 -14.36 5.13 20.29
C LYS A 379 -13.78 3.82 19.79
N ILE A 380 -13.73 3.68 18.48
CA ILE A 380 -13.18 2.48 17.87
C ILE A 380 -11.68 2.70 17.65
N PRO A 381 -10.81 1.89 18.27
CA PRO A 381 -9.37 2.08 18.06
C PRO A 381 -9.02 1.95 16.58
N THR A 382 -8.31 2.92 16.06
CA THR A 382 -8.05 2.98 14.62
C THR A 382 -6.58 3.26 14.34
N LEU A 383 -6.06 2.58 13.32
CA LEU A 383 -4.72 2.81 12.81
C LEU A 383 -4.80 3.08 11.33
N MET A 384 -4.16 4.15 10.86
CA MET A 384 -4.12 4.47 9.45
C MET A 384 -2.68 4.55 9.00
N THR A 385 -2.38 4.12 7.77
CA THR A 385 -1.02 4.23 7.24
C THR A 385 -0.95 5.25 6.13
N ILE A 386 0.25 5.75 5.90
CA ILE A 386 0.48 6.88 5.01
C ILE A 386 1.80 6.70 4.27
N TYR A 387 1.87 7.20 3.04
CA TYR A 387 3.04 7.03 2.19
C TYR A 387 4.19 7.99 2.49
N SER A 388 3.91 9.19 2.94
CA SER A 388 4.97 10.19 3.06
C SER A 388 4.73 11.12 4.23
N HIS A 389 5.76 11.82 4.63
CA HIS A 389 5.65 12.76 5.75
C HIS A 389 4.69 13.90 5.42
N GLN A 390 4.66 14.33 4.18
CA GLN A 390 3.74 15.40 3.80
C GLN A 390 2.30 14.95 3.96
N GLU A 391 2.00 13.72 3.55
CA GLU A 391 0.65 13.21 3.72
C GLU A 391 0.32 12.99 5.19
N LEU A 392 1.33 12.64 5.99
CA LEU A 392 1.12 12.47 7.43
C LEU A 392 0.66 13.79 8.04
N THR A 393 1.35 14.87 7.71
CA THR A 393 0.99 16.18 8.25
C THR A 393 -0.43 16.56 7.84
N ALA A 394 -0.78 16.37 6.58
CA ALA A 394 -2.11 16.71 6.10
C ALA A 394 -3.18 15.87 6.79
N SER A 395 -2.93 14.57 6.96
CA SER A 395 -3.91 13.71 7.60
C SER A 395 -4.08 14.02 9.06
N LEU A 396 -2.98 14.34 9.76
CA LEU A 396 -3.06 14.72 11.16
C LEU A 396 -3.90 15.99 11.32
N GLN A 397 -3.73 16.97 10.42
CA GLN A 397 -4.49 18.20 10.51
C GLN A 397 -5.99 17.93 10.36
N ILE A 398 -6.36 17.06 9.44
CA ILE A 398 -7.76 16.72 9.25
C ILE A 398 -8.32 16.08 10.52
N LEU A 399 -7.59 15.14 11.10
CA LEU A 399 -8.05 14.47 12.31
C LEU A 399 -8.17 15.43 13.48
N VAL A 400 -7.24 16.38 13.59
CA VAL A 400 -7.32 17.41 14.63
C VAL A 400 -8.55 18.27 14.40
N ASP A 401 -8.81 18.65 13.15
CA ASP A 401 -9.97 19.48 12.85
C ASP A 401 -11.28 18.76 13.15
N LEU A 402 -11.26 17.44 13.12
CA LEU A 402 -12.43 16.63 13.47
C LEU A 402 -12.52 16.34 14.97
N ASP A 403 -11.64 16.95 15.77
CA ASP A 403 -11.61 16.73 17.22
C ASP A 403 -11.33 15.28 17.61
N THR A 404 -10.55 14.59 16.80
CA THR A 404 -10.18 13.21 17.09
C THR A 404 -9.00 13.21 18.06
N HIS A 405 -9.01 12.26 18.99
CA HIS A 405 -7.90 12.15 19.95
C HIS A 405 -6.83 11.24 19.35
N ILE A 406 -5.72 11.82 18.94
CA ILE A 406 -4.62 11.08 18.32
C ILE A 406 -3.75 10.52 19.44
N THR A 407 -3.59 9.20 19.48
CA THR A 407 -2.83 8.55 20.55
C THR A 407 -1.38 8.30 20.18
N ALA A 408 -1.07 8.17 18.89
CA ALA A 408 0.30 7.95 18.45
C ALA A 408 0.41 8.22 16.97
N TYR A 409 1.59 8.60 16.52
CA TYR A 409 1.88 8.70 15.10
C TYR A 409 3.39 8.72 14.91
N GLY A 410 3.82 8.37 13.71
CA GLY A 410 5.23 8.41 13.43
C GLY A 410 5.60 7.46 12.31
N ALA A 411 6.90 7.18 12.20
CA ALA A 411 7.39 6.24 11.21
C ALA A 411 7.00 4.84 11.60
N ASN A 412 6.57 4.07 10.62
CA ASN A 412 6.11 2.71 10.86
C ASN A 412 7.31 1.76 10.89
N PRO A 413 7.53 1.04 12.00
CA PRO A 413 8.65 0.09 12.05
C PRO A 413 8.53 -1.02 11.02
N SER A 414 7.33 -1.29 10.51
CA SER A 414 7.10 -2.33 9.52
C SER A 414 6.86 -1.76 8.13
N THR A 415 7.37 -0.58 7.85
CA THR A 415 7.24 0.03 6.54
C THR A 415 7.83 -0.88 5.46
N SER A 416 7.20 -0.92 4.29
CA SER A 416 7.85 -1.57 3.17
C SER A 416 9.14 -0.85 2.84
N LEU A 417 10.20 -1.58 2.55
CA LEU A 417 11.47 -0.99 2.15
C LEU A 417 11.64 -0.98 0.63
N LYS A 418 10.61 -1.43 -0.10
CA LYS A 418 10.66 -1.44 -1.55
C LYS A 418 10.19 -0.09 -2.08
N PRO A 419 11.05 0.64 -2.79
CA PRO A 419 10.63 1.95 -3.32
C PRO A 419 9.56 1.79 -4.39
N LYS A 420 8.58 2.67 -4.36
CA LYS A 420 7.47 2.62 -5.30
C LYS A 420 7.43 3.92 -6.07
N GLN A 421 7.51 3.81 -7.38
CA GLN A 421 7.54 4.98 -8.24
C GLN A 421 6.18 5.68 -8.27
N VAL A 422 6.21 7.01 -8.27
CA VAL A 422 4.98 7.78 -8.42
C VAL A 422 4.83 8.01 -9.92
N TYR A 423 3.96 7.25 -10.55
CA TYR A 423 3.88 7.25 -12.01
C TYR A 423 3.44 8.58 -12.60
N SER A 424 2.60 9.32 -11.89
CA SER A 424 2.11 10.58 -12.42
C SER A 424 3.17 11.68 -12.42
N ASN A 425 4.25 11.49 -11.66
CA ASN A 425 5.33 12.48 -11.61
C ASN A 425 6.66 11.72 -11.52
N PRO A 426 7.26 11.41 -12.67
CA PRO A 426 8.43 10.53 -12.68
C PRO A 426 9.63 11.04 -11.90
N ASN A 427 9.72 12.36 -11.67
CA ASN A 427 10.86 12.91 -10.96
C ASN A 427 10.58 13.14 -9.47
N LYS A 428 9.43 12.67 -8.99
CA LYS A 428 9.16 12.73 -7.57
C LYS A 428 9.88 11.57 -6.89
N GLN A 429 10.35 11.81 -5.67
CA GLN A 429 10.98 10.74 -4.92
C GLN A 429 10.01 9.58 -4.74
N PRO A 430 10.46 8.35 -4.91
CA PRO A 430 9.58 7.21 -4.68
C PRO A 430 9.00 7.21 -3.27
N VAL A 431 7.84 6.60 -3.14
CA VAL A 431 7.19 6.47 -1.84
C VAL A 431 7.32 5.02 -1.37
N TYR A 432 6.97 4.78 -0.12
CA TYR A 432 7.08 3.46 0.47
C TYR A 432 5.75 3.11 1.14
N CYS A 433 5.26 1.92 0.88
CA CYS A 433 3.99 1.52 1.44
C CYS A 433 4.06 1.45 2.96
N ASN A 434 3.04 1.97 3.59
CA ASN A 434 2.91 1.95 5.05
C ASN A 434 4.09 2.62 5.73
N ALA A 435 4.57 3.74 5.17
CA ALA A 435 5.76 4.39 5.68
C ALA A 435 5.53 5.06 7.04
N TYR A 436 4.33 5.58 7.25
CA TYR A 436 3.98 6.24 8.50
C TYR A 436 2.66 5.71 8.99
N TYR A 437 2.36 5.96 10.25
CA TYR A 437 1.09 5.54 10.81
C TYR A 437 0.52 6.63 11.72
N ILE A 438 -0.79 6.60 11.91
CA ILE A 438 -1.50 7.41 12.88
C ILE A 438 -2.44 6.46 13.62
N MET A 439 -2.47 6.56 14.94
CA MET A 439 -3.46 5.86 15.74
C MET A 439 -4.31 6.88 16.46
N PHE A 440 -5.63 6.63 16.50
CA PHE A 440 -6.51 7.53 17.22
C PHE A 440 -7.62 6.74 17.92
N LEU A 441 -8.18 7.35 18.93
CA LEU A 441 -9.20 6.71 19.73
C LEU A 441 -10.10 7.79 20.33
N GLY A 442 -11.33 7.85 19.87
CA GLY A 442 -12.30 8.74 20.47
C GLY A 442 -12.07 10.21 20.12
N SER A 443 -12.74 11.06 20.83
CA SER A 443 -12.68 12.49 20.59
C SER A 443 -11.91 13.18 21.71
N SER A 444 -11.24 14.26 21.37
CA SER A 444 -10.52 15.04 22.39
C SER A 444 -11.50 15.71 23.31
N CYS A 445 -12.70 16.06 22.85
CA CYS A 445 -13.70 16.64 23.75
C CYS A 445 -14.15 15.64 24.80
N GLN A 446 -14.32 14.38 24.42
CA GLN A 446 -14.72 13.35 25.38
C GLN A 446 -13.63 13.15 26.43
N LEU A 447 -12.37 13.19 25.98
CA LEU A 447 -11.27 13.05 26.91
C LEU A 447 -11.24 14.20 27.90
N ASP A 448 -11.43 15.43 27.40
CA ASP A 448 -11.42 16.59 28.27
C ASP A 448 -12.54 16.52 29.30
N LYS A 449 -13.72 16.10 28.89
CA LYS A 449 -14.84 15.96 29.81
C LYS A 449 -14.51 14.93 30.89
N ARG A 450 -13.91 13.82 30.51
CA ARG A 450 -13.59 12.78 31.47
C ARG A 450 -12.55 13.28 32.49
N GLN A 451 -11.58 14.03 32.03
CA GLN A 451 -10.58 14.58 32.93
C GLN A 451 -11.20 15.55 33.92
N LEU A 452 -12.12 16.37 33.45
CA LEU A 452 -12.82 17.28 34.34
C LEU A 452 -13.63 16.53 35.39
N GLU A 453 -14.31 15.48 34.99
CA GLU A 453 -15.09 14.69 35.91
C GLU A 453 -14.20 14.05 36.97
N GLU A 454 -13.05 13.53 36.55
CA GLU A 454 -12.12 12.94 37.50
C GLU A 454 -11.62 13.97 38.49
N LYS A 455 -11.34 15.18 38.03
CA LYS A 455 -10.89 16.22 38.93
C LYS A 455 -11.96 16.59 39.95
N VAL A 456 -13.20 16.68 39.49
CA VAL A 456 -14.30 17.00 40.40
C VAL A 456 -14.45 15.90 41.45
N ASP A 457 -14.39 14.64 41.00
CA ASP A 457 -14.52 13.53 41.95
C ASP A 457 -13.37 13.53 42.94
N GLY A 458 -12.18 13.89 42.48
CA GLY A 458 -11.01 13.90 43.38
C GLY A 458 -11.07 14.99 44.42
N ARG A 459 -11.93 15.96 44.26
CA ARG A 459 -12.04 17.03 45.27
C ARG A 459 -12.94 16.65 46.41
N VAL A 460 -13.67 15.60 46.27
CA VAL A 460 -14.55 15.12 47.36
C VAL A 460 -13.77 14.15 48.26
#